data_11a3719329a4669bb929069f246bea40
#
_entry.id   11a3719329a4669bb929069f246bea40
#
_cell.length_a   1.000
_cell.length_b   1.000
_cell.length_c   1.000
_cell.angle_alpha   90.00
_cell.angle_beta   90.00
_cell.angle_gamma   90.00
#
_symmetry.space_group_name_H-M   'P 1'
#
loop_
_entity.id
_entity.type
_entity.pdbx_description
1 polymer ?
#
loop_
_entity_poly.entity_id
_entity_poly.type
_entity_poly.pdbx_seq_one_letter_code
_entity_poly.pdbx_strand_id
1 'polypeptide(L)'
;MFDYQRRYDSWTVPFRRYPMLVSLLSLANHFLTHAMYIIYPILLVLVYMDQGFSLLLGILVLVPAISFSLVSLFRHLYNQPRPYETWDFSPLIIKTSQGKSMPSRHVFSASMVSMCALRLSFPFGLMLLGFSLILAFCRVLGGVHYPKDVLIGYVLGFSFGLLLFLV
;
A
#
# COMPACT_ATOMS: atom_id res chain seq x y z
N MET A 1 -25.31 -13.72 3.73
CA MET A 1 -24.58 -12.44 3.87
C MET A 1 -23.35 -12.70 4.74
N PHE A 2 -22.13 -12.61 4.20
CA PHE A 2 -20.93 -12.90 4.98
C PHE A 2 -20.77 -11.82 6.04
N ASP A 3 -20.86 -12.21 7.29
CA ASP A 3 -20.70 -11.32 8.44
C ASP A 3 -19.21 -10.94 8.58
N TYR A 4 -18.79 -9.89 7.88
CA TYR A 4 -17.43 -9.37 7.93
C TYR A 4 -17.04 -8.97 9.36
N GLN A 5 -17.98 -8.44 10.13
CA GLN A 5 -17.76 -8.06 11.52
C GLN A 5 -17.28 -9.25 12.37
N ARG A 6 -18.01 -10.38 12.33
CA ARG A 6 -17.60 -11.58 13.09
C ARG A 6 -16.20 -12.08 12.70
N ARG A 7 -15.88 -12.04 11.40
CA ARG A 7 -14.52 -12.42 10.94
C ARG A 7 -13.48 -11.46 11.45
N TYR A 8 -13.72 -10.16 11.33
CA TYR A 8 -12.79 -9.15 11.81
C TYR A 8 -12.58 -9.28 13.33
N ASP A 9 -13.65 -9.45 14.09
CA ASP A 9 -13.57 -9.67 15.54
C ASP A 9 -12.75 -10.92 15.87
N SER A 10 -12.95 -12.04 15.16
CA SER A 10 -12.16 -13.25 15.38
C SER A 10 -10.67 -13.05 15.09
N TRP A 11 -10.31 -12.33 14.02
CA TRP A 11 -8.91 -12.05 13.67
C TRP A 11 -8.23 -11.09 14.65
N THR A 12 -9.01 -10.22 15.28
CA THR A 12 -8.47 -9.18 16.18
C THR A 12 -8.46 -9.57 17.64
N VAL A 13 -9.05 -10.72 18.04
CA VAL A 13 -9.01 -11.23 19.43
C VAL A 13 -7.61 -11.20 20.05
N PRO A 14 -6.54 -11.74 19.40
CA PRO A 14 -5.22 -11.72 19.98
C PRO A 14 -4.68 -10.31 20.22
N PHE A 15 -4.96 -9.40 19.26
CA PHE A 15 -4.53 -8.00 19.34
C PHE A 15 -5.24 -7.25 20.47
N ARG A 16 -6.55 -7.47 20.66
CA ARG A 16 -7.31 -6.85 21.74
C ARG A 16 -6.88 -7.38 23.11
N ARG A 17 -6.46 -8.65 23.18
CA ARG A 17 -5.97 -9.26 24.42
C ARG A 17 -4.58 -8.74 24.83
N TYR A 18 -3.74 -8.40 23.87
CA TYR A 18 -2.37 -7.95 24.11
C TYR A 18 -2.13 -6.56 23.47
N PRO A 19 -2.24 -5.46 24.24
CA PRO A 19 -2.07 -4.10 23.72
C PRO A 19 -0.73 -3.87 23.01
N MET A 20 0.32 -4.59 23.39
CA MET A 20 1.62 -4.55 22.73
C MET A 20 1.54 -4.94 21.25
N LEU A 21 0.68 -5.90 20.88
CA LEU A 21 0.49 -6.30 19.48
C LEU A 21 -0.18 -5.18 18.66
N VAL A 22 -1.09 -4.40 19.25
CA VAL A 22 -1.69 -3.22 18.59
C VAL A 22 -0.63 -2.16 18.35
N SER A 23 0.24 -1.90 19.33
CA SER A 23 1.34 -0.95 19.20
C SER A 23 2.33 -1.39 18.12
N LEU A 24 2.69 -2.66 18.06
CA LEU A 24 3.55 -3.23 17.01
C LEU A 24 2.91 -3.13 15.62
N LEU A 25 1.62 -3.44 15.51
CA LEU A 25 0.86 -3.30 14.26
C LEU A 25 0.86 -1.83 13.77
N SER A 26 0.59 -0.89 14.68
CA SER A 26 0.60 0.53 14.38
C SER A 26 1.98 1.02 13.98
N LEU A 27 3.03 0.63 14.72
CA LEU A 27 4.41 0.96 14.42
C LEU A 27 4.83 0.42 13.05
N ALA A 28 4.56 -0.85 12.77
CA ALA A 28 4.86 -1.47 11.47
C ALA A 28 4.14 -0.74 10.33
N ASN A 29 2.84 -0.44 10.50
CA ASN A 29 2.08 0.31 9.52
C ASN A 29 2.67 1.71 9.25
N HIS A 30 3.04 2.45 10.29
CA HIS A 30 3.67 3.76 10.16
C HIS A 30 5.06 3.66 9.53
N PHE A 31 5.92 2.82 10.06
CA PHE A 31 7.28 2.62 9.58
C PHE A 31 7.29 2.24 8.09
N LEU A 32 6.55 1.20 7.69
CA LEU A 32 6.53 0.74 6.30
C LEU A 32 5.96 1.81 5.35
N THR A 33 4.94 2.55 5.79
CA THR A 33 4.40 3.66 4.98
C THR A 33 5.43 4.75 4.75
N HIS A 34 6.11 5.21 5.82
CA HIS A 34 7.11 6.29 5.72
C HIS A 34 8.39 5.82 5.00
N ALA A 35 8.81 4.57 5.23
CA ALA A 35 9.94 4.00 4.51
C ALA A 35 9.73 4.07 2.98
N MET A 36 8.55 3.72 2.48
CA MET A 36 8.25 3.81 1.04
C MET A 36 8.27 5.25 0.53
N TYR A 37 7.79 6.22 1.33
CA TYR A 37 7.86 7.64 0.95
C TYR A 37 9.29 8.19 0.89
N ILE A 38 10.21 7.65 1.68
CA ILE A 38 11.62 8.04 1.70
C ILE A 38 12.40 7.29 0.62
N ILE A 39 12.17 5.99 0.45
CA ILE A 39 12.88 5.15 -0.50
C ILE A 39 12.66 5.64 -1.94
N TYR A 40 11.42 5.98 -2.31
CA TYR A 40 11.12 6.37 -3.70
C TYR A 40 11.93 7.58 -4.18
N PRO A 41 11.96 8.75 -3.51
CA PRO A 41 12.79 9.86 -3.94
C PRO A 41 14.28 9.53 -3.90
N ILE A 42 14.75 8.72 -2.95
CA ILE A 42 16.15 8.27 -2.92
C ILE A 42 16.48 7.48 -4.19
N LEU A 43 15.63 6.54 -4.62
CA LEU A 43 15.83 5.80 -5.88
C LEU A 43 15.95 6.75 -7.08
N LEU A 44 15.07 7.77 -7.16
CA LEU A 44 15.11 8.74 -8.24
C LEU A 44 16.42 9.56 -8.23
N VAL A 45 16.85 9.99 -7.04
CA VAL A 45 18.12 10.73 -6.89
C VAL A 45 19.32 9.87 -7.30
N LEU A 46 19.36 8.61 -6.88
CA LEU A 46 20.44 7.68 -7.25
C LEU A 46 20.52 7.48 -8.77
N VAL A 47 19.39 7.30 -9.44
CA VAL A 47 19.34 7.18 -10.91
C VAL A 47 19.78 8.48 -11.59
N TYR A 48 19.33 9.62 -11.06
CA TYR A 48 19.75 10.93 -11.59
C TYR A 48 21.26 11.15 -11.43
N MET A 49 21.85 10.79 -10.30
CA MET A 49 23.29 10.93 -10.06
C MET A 49 24.13 9.99 -10.95
N ASP A 50 23.61 8.83 -11.30
CA ASP A 50 24.29 7.85 -12.14
C ASP A 50 24.15 8.17 -13.64
N GLN A 51 22.95 8.56 -14.12
CA GLN A 51 22.62 8.67 -15.54
C GLN A 51 22.10 10.06 -15.97
N GLY A 52 21.97 11.02 -15.05
CA GLY A 52 21.39 12.32 -15.33
C GLY A 52 19.92 12.23 -15.73
N PHE A 53 19.49 13.12 -16.63
CA PHE A 53 18.13 13.08 -17.24
C PHE A 53 18.05 11.98 -18.30
N SER A 54 17.90 10.75 -17.85
CA SER A 54 17.81 9.56 -18.70
C SER A 54 16.36 9.14 -18.96
N LEU A 55 16.16 8.29 -19.99
CA LEU A 55 14.86 7.68 -20.28
C LEU A 55 14.39 6.84 -19.06
N LEU A 56 15.31 6.14 -18.39
CA LEU A 56 15.01 5.37 -17.19
C LEU A 56 14.43 6.25 -16.08
N LEU A 57 15.04 7.40 -15.80
CA LEU A 57 14.51 8.36 -14.83
C LEU A 57 13.12 8.84 -15.22
N GLY A 58 12.91 9.17 -16.48
CA GLY A 58 11.60 9.58 -17.00
C GLY A 58 10.52 8.53 -16.76
N ILE A 59 10.81 7.26 -17.03
CA ILE A 59 9.88 6.13 -16.82
C ILE A 59 9.61 5.90 -15.33
N LEU A 60 10.64 5.94 -14.49
CA LEU A 60 10.50 5.81 -13.04
C LEU A 60 9.67 6.94 -12.39
N VAL A 61 9.53 8.08 -13.05
CA VAL A 61 8.67 9.19 -12.62
C VAL A 61 7.26 9.08 -13.25
N LEU A 62 7.18 8.93 -14.57
CA LEU A 62 5.91 9.01 -15.30
C LEU A 62 4.99 7.83 -15.03
N VAL A 63 5.50 6.60 -15.00
CA VAL A 63 4.68 5.41 -14.77
C VAL A 63 4.03 5.46 -13.38
N PRO A 64 4.77 5.68 -12.27
CA PRO A 64 4.14 5.83 -10.96
C PRO A 64 3.19 7.03 -10.87
N ALA A 65 3.52 8.19 -11.46
CA ALA A 65 2.69 9.38 -11.38
C ALA A 65 1.35 9.19 -12.12
N ILE A 66 1.38 8.66 -13.34
CA ILE A 66 0.18 8.42 -14.14
C ILE A 66 -0.69 7.36 -13.46
N SER A 67 -0.12 6.22 -13.09
CA SER A 67 -0.86 5.12 -12.47
C SER A 67 -1.45 5.51 -11.11
N PHE A 68 -0.72 6.28 -10.28
CA PHE A 68 -1.25 6.82 -9.02
C PHE A 68 -2.41 7.78 -9.25
N SER A 69 -2.34 8.62 -10.29
CA SER A 69 -3.41 9.55 -10.66
C SER A 69 -4.67 8.79 -11.12
N LEU A 70 -4.52 7.76 -11.95
CA LEU A 70 -5.61 6.89 -12.39
C LEU A 70 -6.28 6.18 -11.22
N VAL A 71 -5.49 5.58 -10.32
CA VAL A 71 -6.00 4.92 -9.11
C VAL A 71 -6.71 5.92 -8.20
N SER A 72 -6.18 7.13 -8.06
CA SER A 72 -6.79 8.17 -7.23
C SER A 72 -8.10 8.68 -7.81
N LEU A 73 -8.18 8.84 -9.14
CA LEU A 73 -9.41 9.18 -9.85
C LEU A 73 -10.47 8.08 -9.69
N PHE A 74 -10.11 6.83 -9.95
CA PHE A 74 -11.02 5.69 -9.74
C PHE A 74 -11.59 5.67 -8.32
N ARG A 75 -10.75 5.84 -7.29
CA ARG A 75 -11.17 5.91 -5.89
C ARG A 75 -12.14 7.05 -5.61
N HIS A 76 -11.94 8.19 -6.27
CA HIS A 76 -12.83 9.34 -6.12
C HIS A 76 -14.20 9.05 -6.71
N LEU A 77 -14.26 8.45 -7.89
CA LEU A 77 -15.49 8.12 -8.60
C LEU A 77 -16.25 6.96 -7.93
N TYR A 78 -15.53 5.89 -7.57
CA TYR A 78 -16.14 4.68 -6.99
C TYR A 78 -16.57 4.87 -5.53
N ASN A 79 -15.86 5.69 -4.79
CA ASN A 79 -16.13 6.14 -3.42
C ASN A 79 -16.65 5.08 -2.45
N GLN A 80 -16.07 3.86 -2.46
CA GLN A 80 -16.49 2.77 -1.58
C GLN A 80 -16.29 3.14 -0.10
N PRO A 81 -17.29 2.88 0.77
CA PRO A 81 -17.14 3.08 2.21
C PRO A 81 -16.11 2.11 2.81
N ARG A 82 -15.52 2.51 3.92
CA ARG A 82 -14.51 1.71 4.65
C ARG A 82 -15.19 0.72 5.58
N PRO A 83 -14.46 -0.33 6.06
CA PRO A 83 -15.03 -1.30 6.98
C PRO A 83 -15.67 -0.67 8.22
N TYR A 84 -15.01 0.28 8.87
CA TYR A 84 -15.51 0.95 10.08
C TYR A 84 -16.65 1.95 9.85
N GLU A 85 -17.00 2.24 8.59
CA GLU A 85 -18.17 3.05 8.23
C GLU A 85 -19.41 2.17 8.00
N THR A 86 -19.19 0.89 7.66
CA THR A 86 -20.26 -0.04 7.28
C THR A 86 -20.63 -1.00 8.41
N TRP A 87 -19.67 -1.32 9.29
CA TRP A 87 -19.79 -2.33 10.31
C TRP A 87 -19.51 -1.73 11.69
N ASP A 88 -20.28 -2.18 12.70
CA ASP A 88 -20.12 -1.74 14.08
C ASP A 88 -18.99 -2.50 14.78
N PHE A 89 -17.77 -2.06 14.55
CA PHE A 89 -16.58 -2.52 15.28
C PHE A 89 -15.57 -1.39 15.49
N SER A 90 -14.75 -1.51 16.52
CA SER A 90 -13.65 -0.58 16.76
C SER A 90 -12.40 -1.00 15.97
N PRO A 91 -11.92 -0.22 14.99
CA PRO A 91 -10.68 -0.53 14.27
C PRO A 91 -9.47 -0.48 15.21
N LEU A 92 -8.46 -1.33 14.97
CA LEU A 92 -7.20 -1.29 15.74
C LEU A 92 -6.34 -0.08 15.39
N ILE A 93 -6.46 0.44 14.17
CA ILE A 93 -5.81 1.69 13.74
C ILE A 93 -6.89 2.75 13.57
N ILE A 94 -6.86 3.76 14.43
CA ILE A 94 -7.83 4.86 14.40
C ILE A 94 -7.61 5.70 13.14
N LYS A 95 -8.67 5.91 12.37
CA LYS A 95 -8.67 6.75 11.17
C LYS A 95 -10.00 7.47 11.04
N THR A 96 -9.94 8.76 10.69
CA THR A 96 -11.12 9.63 10.57
C THR A 96 -11.57 9.88 9.12
N SER A 97 -10.80 9.39 8.14
CA SER A 97 -11.14 9.60 6.72
C SER A 97 -12.31 8.74 6.28
N GLN A 98 -13.29 9.35 5.60
CA GLN A 98 -14.49 8.69 5.09
C GLN A 98 -14.35 8.31 3.62
N GLY A 99 -15.05 7.22 3.24
CA GLY A 99 -15.10 6.73 1.87
C GLY A 99 -13.76 6.34 1.26
N LYS A 100 -13.76 6.19 -0.04
CA LYS A 100 -12.57 5.95 -0.88
C LYS A 100 -11.72 4.77 -0.35
N SER A 101 -12.37 3.66 0.02
CA SER A 101 -11.67 2.49 0.54
C SER A 101 -10.88 1.77 -0.55
N MET A 102 -11.49 1.53 -1.71
CA MET A 102 -10.95 0.69 -2.78
C MET A 102 -10.43 1.50 -3.97
N PRO A 103 -9.26 1.11 -4.55
CA PRO A 103 -8.23 0.25 -3.98
C PRO A 103 -7.40 0.96 -2.90
N SER A 104 -6.64 0.21 -2.08
CA SER A 104 -5.78 0.80 -1.05
C SER A 104 -4.59 1.53 -1.67
N ARG A 105 -4.56 2.87 -1.60
CA ARG A 105 -3.46 3.69 -2.16
C ARG A 105 -2.10 3.41 -1.52
N HIS A 106 -2.06 3.16 -0.21
CA HIS A 106 -0.80 2.87 0.48
C HIS A 106 -0.18 1.57 0.00
N VAL A 107 -1.00 0.54 -0.19
CA VAL A 107 -0.54 -0.75 -0.69
C VAL A 107 -0.18 -0.66 -2.18
N PHE A 108 -1.00 0.04 -2.98
CA PHE A 108 -0.67 0.35 -4.37
C PHE A 108 0.68 1.05 -4.49
N SER A 109 0.89 2.15 -3.75
CA SER A 109 2.14 2.91 -3.81
C SER A 109 3.33 2.09 -3.32
N ALA A 110 3.15 1.30 -2.25
CA ALA A 110 4.22 0.43 -1.74
C ALA A 110 4.63 -0.63 -2.78
N SER A 111 3.66 -1.31 -3.41
CA SER A 111 3.93 -2.26 -4.49
C SER A 111 4.61 -1.59 -5.69
N MET A 112 4.15 -0.40 -6.11
CA MET A 112 4.74 0.36 -7.20
C MET A 112 6.20 0.78 -6.91
N VAL A 113 6.47 1.32 -5.70
CA VAL A 113 7.84 1.67 -5.27
C VAL A 113 8.74 0.44 -5.24
N SER A 114 8.20 -0.70 -4.79
CA SER A 114 8.92 -1.98 -4.82
C SER A 114 9.29 -2.40 -6.24
N MET A 115 8.40 -2.16 -7.23
CA MET A 115 8.68 -2.44 -8.64
C MET A 115 9.72 -1.47 -9.23
N CYS A 116 9.72 -0.18 -8.81
CA CYS A 116 10.80 0.75 -9.16
C CYS A 116 12.15 0.25 -8.61
N ALA A 117 12.18 -0.19 -7.36
CA ALA A 117 13.37 -0.77 -6.75
C ALA A 117 13.80 -2.08 -7.45
N LEU A 118 12.85 -2.93 -7.82
CA LEU A 118 13.08 -4.20 -8.52
C LEU A 118 13.76 -3.97 -9.89
N ARG A 119 13.40 -2.89 -10.59
CA ARG A 119 14.01 -2.50 -11.87
C ARG A 119 15.48 -2.11 -11.71
N LEU A 120 15.86 -1.58 -10.55
CA LEU A 120 17.22 -1.15 -10.24
C LEU A 120 18.06 -2.24 -9.55
N SER A 121 17.45 -2.99 -8.65
CA SER A 121 18.08 -4.07 -7.88
C SER A 121 17.07 -5.15 -7.55
N PHE A 122 17.22 -6.33 -8.16
CA PHE A 122 16.30 -7.46 -7.97
C PHE A 122 16.13 -7.85 -6.50
N PRO A 123 17.21 -8.08 -5.71
CA PRO A 123 17.06 -8.51 -4.32
C PRO A 123 16.38 -7.43 -3.44
N PHE A 124 16.73 -6.17 -3.65
CA PHE A 124 16.15 -5.06 -2.90
C PHE A 124 14.67 -4.87 -3.22
N GLY A 125 14.30 -4.89 -4.50
CA GLY A 125 12.90 -4.80 -4.91
C GLY A 125 12.05 -5.97 -4.42
N LEU A 126 12.60 -7.19 -4.44
CA LEU A 126 11.90 -8.38 -3.92
C LEU A 126 11.65 -8.26 -2.40
N MET A 127 12.64 -7.78 -1.65
CA MET A 127 12.46 -7.49 -0.22
C MET A 127 11.36 -6.45 0.02
N LEU A 128 11.34 -5.37 -0.75
CA LEU A 128 10.31 -4.34 -0.62
C LEU A 128 8.90 -4.85 -1.02
N LEU A 129 8.79 -5.75 -2.01
CA LEU A 129 7.53 -6.43 -2.32
C LEU A 129 7.03 -7.23 -1.11
N GLY A 130 7.89 -7.93 -0.40
CA GLY A 130 7.56 -8.58 0.86
C GLY A 130 7.06 -7.60 1.92
N PHE A 131 7.73 -6.46 2.08
CA PHE A 131 7.30 -5.40 3.01
C PHE A 131 5.95 -4.78 2.62
N SER A 132 5.68 -4.64 1.33
CA SER A 132 4.38 -4.15 0.86
C SER A 132 3.23 -5.13 1.15
N LEU A 133 3.48 -6.46 1.18
CA LEU A 133 2.53 -7.46 1.66
C LEU A 133 2.28 -7.33 3.18
N ILE A 134 3.34 -7.12 3.97
CA ILE A 134 3.19 -6.88 5.41
C ILE A 134 2.35 -5.62 5.65
N LEU A 135 2.60 -4.54 4.89
CA LEU A 135 1.78 -3.33 4.95
C LEU A 135 0.31 -3.62 4.60
N ALA A 136 0.05 -4.42 3.56
CA ALA A 136 -1.31 -4.83 3.20
C ALA A 136 -2.00 -5.56 4.37
N PHE A 137 -1.30 -6.45 5.05
CA PHE A 137 -1.78 -7.15 6.24
C PHE A 137 -2.10 -6.18 7.40
N CYS A 138 -1.20 -5.22 7.66
CA CYS A 138 -1.43 -4.18 8.66
C CYS A 138 -2.69 -3.35 8.37
N ARG A 139 -3.00 -3.10 7.09
CA ARG A 139 -4.20 -2.36 6.69
C ARG A 139 -5.49 -3.11 6.90
N VAL A 140 -5.50 -4.43 6.69
CA VAL A 140 -6.66 -5.29 6.94
C VAL A 140 -6.89 -5.47 8.44
N LEU A 141 -5.86 -5.88 9.18
CA LEU A 141 -5.95 -6.07 10.63
C LEU A 141 -6.24 -4.75 11.36
N GLY A 142 -5.70 -3.65 10.85
CA GLY A 142 -6.02 -2.32 11.36
C GLY A 142 -7.47 -1.89 11.19
N GLY A 143 -8.28 -2.63 10.41
CA GLY A 143 -9.69 -2.35 10.16
C GLY A 143 -9.96 -1.18 9.22
N VAL A 144 -8.92 -0.69 8.51
CA VAL A 144 -9.02 0.50 7.64
C VAL A 144 -9.31 0.20 6.18
N HIS A 145 -9.14 -1.06 5.76
CA HIS A 145 -9.42 -1.56 4.41
C HIS A 145 -9.96 -2.99 4.44
N TYR A 146 -10.82 -3.34 3.48
CA TYR A 146 -11.20 -4.74 3.24
C TYR A 146 -10.03 -5.52 2.61
N PRO A 147 -9.96 -6.86 2.78
CA PRO A 147 -8.96 -7.69 2.11
C PRO A 147 -8.90 -7.47 0.59
N LYS A 148 -10.06 -7.30 -0.06
CA LYS A 148 -10.14 -7.02 -1.50
C LYS A 148 -9.50 -5.69 -1.90
N ASP A 149 -9.61 -4.66 -1.05
CA ASP A 149 -9.06 -3.33 -1.35
C ASP A 149 -7.54 -3.34 -1.40
N VAL A 150 -6.92 -4.09 -0.49
CA VAL A 150 -5.46 -4.23 -0.43
C VAL A 150 -4.95 -5.17 -1.50
N LEU A 151 -5.67 -6.27 -1.78
CA LEU A 151 -5.31 -7.19 -2.87
C LEU A 151 -5.30 -6.48 -4.21
N ILE A 152 -6.38 -5.77 -4.54
CA ILE A 152 -6.48 -5.00 -5.80
C ILE A 152 -5.43 -3.90 -5.82
N GLY A 153 -5.21 -3.19 -4.71
CA GLY A 153 -4.13 -2.19 -4.63
C GLY A 153 -2.76 -2.78 -4.92
N TYR A 154 -2.44 -3.95 -4.35
CA TYR A 154 -1.18 -4.64 -4.56
C TYR A 154 -1.02 -5.10 -6.02
N VAL A 155 -2.03 -5.78 -6.57
CA VAL A 155 -2.02 -6.28 -7.95
C VAL A 155 -1.89 -5.13 -8.95
N LEU A 156 -2.63 -4.03 -8.77
CA LEU A 156 -2.51 -2.86 -9.65
C LEU A 156 -1.11 -2.24 -9.59
N GLY A 157 -0.54 -2.06 -8.37
CA GLY A 157 0.82 -1.53 -8.24
C GLY A 157 1.87 -2.41 -8.91
N PHE A 158 1.74 -3.74 -8.75
CA PHE A 158 2.59 -4.71 -9.41
C PHE A 158 2.41 -4.67 -10.94
N SER A 159 1.17 -4.72 -11.44
CA SER A 159 0.88 -4.77 -12.88
C SER A 159 1.31 -3.50 -13.62
N PHE A 160 1.00 -2.32 -13.07
CA PHE A 160 1.54 -1.08 -13.64
C PHE A 160 3.06 -1.01 -13.54
N GLY A 161 3.64 -1.58 -12.47
CA GLY A 161 5.09 -1.68 -12.30
C GLY A 161 5.78 -2.54 -13.36
N LEU A 162 5.09 -3.50 -13.99
CA LEU A 162 5.64 -4.27 -15.12
C LEU A 162 5.97 -3.38 -16.32
N LEU A 163 5.28 -2.25 -16.48
CA LEU A 163 5.59 -1.28 -17.54
C LEU A 163 7.01 -0.70 -17.43
N LEU A 164 7.61 -0.70 -16.24
CA LEU A 164 8.99 -0.27 -16.02
C LEU A 164 10.04 -1.16 -16.71
N PHE A 165 9.65 -2.35 -17.14
CA PHE A 165 10.52 -3.36 -17.75
C PHE A 165 10.35 -3.47 -19.27
N LEU A 166 9.46 -2.67 -19.85
CA LEU A 166 9.24 -2.66 -21.31
C LEU A 166 10.30 -1.85 -22.09
N VAL A 167 11.14 -1.12 -21.35
CA VAL A 167 12.18 -0.24 -21.92
C VAL A 167 13.54 -0.52 -21.29
#